data_759fca420889744faeea2a4c8acb436d
#
_entry.id   759fca420889744faeea2a4c8acb436d
#
_cell.length_a   1.000
_cell.length_b   1.000
_cell.length_c   1.000
_cell.angle_alpha   90.00
_cell.angle_beta   90.00
_cell.angle_gamma   90.00
#
_symmetry.space_group_name_H-M   'P 1'
#
loop_
_entity.id
_entity.type
_entity.pdbx_description
1 polymer ?
#
loop_
_entity_poly.entity_id
_entity_poly.type
_entity_poly.pdbx_seq_one_letter_code
_entity_poly.pdbx_strand_id
1 'polypeptide(L)'
;MDKSSQERCIQCRLIIQDCVCRDISAFWAEHKITLLTSKREERIISNTGRLLRCMLGNISPVYIGKKGWEKEVESEIARTDYTPVIFFPTPPVCDGQQIMEKTGKPLNIFVLDTRWKNARRWLHKPILMNLKKVGLETVPPSEYYLRKQSAENYLCTFQAVTLLMAELRTKGFDSASLLINEKFRLWVKSLARQRGLTITTTRH
;
A
#
# COMPACT_ATOMS: atom_id res chain seq x y z
N MET A 1 16.45 -23.53 -21.57
CA MET A 1 15.64 -22.33 -21.88
C MET A 1 16.10 -21.21 -20.96
N ASP A 2 16.70 -20.21 -21.52
CA ASP A 2 17.33 -19.10 -20.79
C ASP A 2 16.27 -18.23 -20.12
N LYS A 3 16.25 -18.19 -18.76
CA LYS A 3 15.31 -17.42 -17.95
C LYS A 3 15.64 -15.91 -17.88
N SER A 4 16.71 -15.48 -18.58
CA SER A 4 17.31 -14.16 -18.37
C SER A 4 16.71 -13.01 -19.20
N SER A 5 15.84 -13.28 -20.19
CA SER A 5 15.41 -12.26 -21.15
C SER A 5 13.90 -12.01 -21.25
N GLN A 6 13.09 -12.50 -20.32
CA GLN A 6 11.64 -12.22 -20.38
C GLN A 6 11.34 -10.79 -19.97
N GLU A 7 10.78 -10.01 -20.89
CA GLU A 7 10.37 -8.63 -20.66
C GLU A 7 9.33 -8.54 -19.52
N ARG A 8 9.53 -7.55 -18.62
CA ARG A 8 8.67 -7.32 -17.46
C ARG A 8 7.84 -6.06 -17.61
N CYS A 9 6.60 -6.15 -17.18
CA CYS A 9 5.72 -4.98 -17.08
C CYS A 9 6.36 -3.90 -16.19
N ILE A 10 6.45 -2.68 -16.70
CA ILE A 10 7.04 -1.55 -15.97
C ILE A 10 6.25 -1.21 -14.69
N GLN A 11 4.94 -1.47 -14.67
CA GLN A 11 4.06 -1.19 -13.54
C GLN A 11 4.08 -2.31 -12.49
N CYS A 12 3.57 -3.51 -12.80
CA CYS A 12 3.42 -4.59 -11.81
C CYS A 12 4.66 -5.50 -11.67
N ARG A 13 5.66 -5.38 -12.56
CA ARG A 13 6.92 -6.15 -12.57
C ARG A 13 6.78 -7.66 -12.83
N LEU A 14 5.60 -8.16 -13.12
CA LEU A 14 5.45 -9.49 -13.68
C LEU A 14 6.01 -9.55 -15.11
N ILE A 15 6.33 -10.74 -15.57
CA ILE A 15 6.59 -11.00 -16.99
C ILE A 15 5.35 -10.51 -17.77
N ILE A 16 5.55 -9.91 -18.95
CA ILE A 16 4.48 -9.26 -19.74
C ILE A 16 3.27 -10.17 -19.96
N GLN A 17 3.51 -11.46 -20.22
CA GLN A 17 2.45 -12.46 -20.44
C GLN A 17 1.55 -12.66 -19.20
N ASP A 18 2.10 -12.47 -17.99
CA ASP A 18 1.41 -12.62 -16.71
C ASP A 18 0.92 -11.27 -16.14
N CYS A 19 0.99 -10.19 -16.91
CA CYS A 19 0.68 -8.84 -16.44
C CYS A 19 -0.76 -8.75 -15.93
N VAL A 20 -0.94 -8.35 -14.66
CA VAL A 20 -2.25 -8.22 -14.01
C VAL A 20 -2.84 -6.81 -14.11
N CYS A 21 -2.06 -5.82 -14.56
CA CYS A 21 -2.51 -4.42 -14.61
C CYS A 21 -2.93 -3.96 -16.02
N ARG A 22 -2.90 -4.83 -17.02
CA ARG A 22 -3.21 -4.48 -18.40
C ARG A 22 -4.66 -4.06 -18.60
N ASP A 23 -5.58 -4.74 -17.90
CA ASP A 23 -7.04 -4.56 -18.06
C ASP A 23 -7.68 -3.97 -16.79
N ILE A 24 -6.91 -3.17 -16.03
CA ILE A 24 -7.42 -2.53 -14.82
C ILE A 24 -7.58 -1.03 -15.09
N SER A 25 -8.82 -0.55 -14.96
CA SER A 25 -9.06 0.88 -14.71
C SER A 25 -8.80 1.17 -13.25
N ALA A 26 -7.94 2.14 -12.96
CA ALA A 26 -7.64 2.52 -11.59
C ALA A 26 -8.91 3.00 -10.88
N PHE A 27 -9.16 2.46 -9.67
CA PHE A 27 -10.23 2.95 -8.81
C PHE A 27 -9.85 4.30 -8.20
N TRP A 28 -10.66 5.31 -8.41
CA TRP A 28 -10.47 6.65 -7.86
C TRP A 28 -11.20 6.78 -6.52
N ALA A 29 -10.44 6.65 -5.44
CA ALA A 29 -10.96 6.87 -4.10
C ALA A 29 -11.12 8.37 -3.81
N GLU A 30 -12.10 8.73 -2.97
CA GLU A 30 -12.20 10.07 -2.40
C GLU A 30 -11.01 10.43 -1.51
N HIS A 31 -10.47 9.43 -0.80
CA HIS A 31 -9.25 9.56 -0.01
C HIS A 31 -8.01 9.59 -0.91
N LYS A 32 -7.05 10.43 -0.53
CA LYS A 32 -5.72 10.45 -1.15
C LYS A 32 -4.78 9.53 -0.37
N ILE A 33 -3.89 8.84 -1.08
CA ILE A 33 -2.80 8.08 -0.47
C ILE A 33 -1.47 8.75 -0.83
N THR A 34 -0.74 9.19 0.18
CA THR A 34 0.65 9.62 0.05
C THR A 34 1.56 8.45 0.46
N LEU A 35 2.11 7.74 -0.53
CA LEU A 35 2.92 6.55 -0.32
C LEU A 35 4.37 6.91 -0.03
N LEU A 36 4.77 6.87 1.24
CA LEU A 36 6.16 7.13 1.66
C LEU A 36 6.99 5.88 1.41
N THR A 37 7.86 5.93 0.42
CA THR A 37 8.70 4.81 0.00
C THR A 37 10.15 5.23 -0.20
N SER A 38 11.00 4.34 -0.68
CA SER A 38 12.37 4.67 -1.10
C SER A 38 12.64 4.13 -2.51
N LYS A 39 13.59 4.74 -3.24
CA LYS A 39 14.00 4.24 -4.55
C LYS A 39 14.48 2.78 -4.50
N ARG A 40 15.03 2.34 -3.37
CA ARG A 40 15.43 0.96 -3.14
C ARG A 40 14.22 0.02 -3.06
N GLU A 41 13.21 0.37 -2.26
CA GLU A 41 11.98 -0.42 -2.14
C GLU A 41 11.21 -0.47 -3.47
N GLU A 42 11.14 0.63 -4.20
CA GLU A 42 10.49 0.69 -5.51
C GLU A 42 11.10 -0.27 -6.54
N ARG A 43 12.41 -0.56 -6.45
CA ARG A 43 13.09 -1.50 -7.35
C ARG A 43 12.80 -2.97 -7.02
N ILE A 44 12.29 -3.27 -5.84
CA ILE A 44 12.00 -4.64 -5.42
C ILE A 44 10.79 -5.16 -6.21
N ILE A 45 10.97 -6.28 -6.92
CA ILE A 45 9.92 -6.88 -7.76
C ILE A 45 8.66 -7.20 -6.93
N SER A 46 8.85 -7.67 -5.70
CA SER A 46 7.77 -8.02 -4.77
C SER A 46 7.29 -6.84 -3.91
N ASN A 47 7.49 -5.59 -4.34
CA ASN A 47 6.96 -4.42 -3.66
C ASN A 47 5.46 -4.28 -3.92
N THR A 48 4.66 -4.36 -2.86
CA THR A 48 3.19 -4.33 -2.94
C THR A 48 2.62 -2.90 -3.00
N GLY A 49 3.36 -1.90 -2.53
CA GLY A 49 3.00 -0.49 -2.71
C GLY A 49 3.01 -0.06 -4.18
N ARG A 50 3.91 -0.64 -4.99
CA ARG A 50 3.91 -0.44 -6.44
C ARG A 50 2.63 -1.01 -7.07
N LEU A 51 2.24 -2.23 -6.69
CA LEU A 51 1.02 -2.85 -7.21
C LEU A 51 -0.22 -2.03 -6.86
N LEU A 52 -0.27 -1.49 -5.64
CA LEU A 52 -1.34 -0.61 -5.19
C LEU A 52 -1.50 0.60 -6.13
N ARG A 53 -0.38 1.21 -6.56
CA ARG A 53 -0.37 2.33 -7.53
C ARG A 53 -0.90 1.98 -8.91
N CYS A 54 -0.94 0.70 -9.27
CA CYS A 54 -1.56 0.25 -10.52
C CYS A 54 -3.10 0.21 -10.42
N MET A 55 -3.61 0.11 -9.21
CA MET A 55 -5.03 -0.17 -8.97
C MET A 55 -5.80 0.99 -8.35
N LEU A 56 -5.09 1.94 -7.72
CA LEU A 56 -5.68 3.15 -7.14
C LEU A 56 -5.21 4.39 -7.86
N GLY A 57 -6.16 5.25 -8.27
CA GLY A 57 -5.87 6.45 -9.04
C GLY A 57 -5.39 7.63 -8.19
N ASN A 58 -5.91 7.78 -6.96
CA ASN A 58 -5.57 8.90 -6.07
C ASN A 58 -4.41 8.53 -5.12
N ILE A 59 -3.29 8.08 -5.68
CA ILE A 59 -2.10 7.66 -4.94
C ILE A 59 -0.83 8.26 -5.56
N SER A 60 0.00 8.87 -4.75
CA SER A 60 1.28 9.46 -5.18
C SER A 60 2.44 9.02 -4.29
N PRO A 61 3.60 8.65 -4.86
CA PRO A 61 4.78 8.28 -4.08
C PRO A 61 5.60 9.51 -3.69
N VAL A 62 6.07 9.55 -2.44
CA VAL A 62 7.14 10.44 -1.98
C VAL A 62 8.34 9.57 -1.59
N TYR A 63 9.51 9.92 -2.15
CA TYR A 63 10.72 9.11 -1.98
C TYR A 63 11.58 9.61 -0.84
N ILE A 64 11.44 9.02 0.34
CA ILE A 64 12.25 9.33 1.52
C ILE A 64 13.74 9.12 1.23
N GLY A 65 14.55 10.14 1.55
CA GLY A 65 15.98 10.18 1.28
C GLY A 65 16.37 10.80 -0.06
N LYS A 66 15.42 11.15 -0.94
CA LYS A 66 15.65 12.03 -2.09
C LYS A 66 15.76 13.48 -1.61
N LYS A 67 16.60 14.28 -2.23
CA LYS A 67 16.69 15.72 -1.91
C LYS A 67 15.29 16.38 -2.04
N GLY A 68 14.85 17.07 -0.99
CA GLY A 68 13.59 17.81 -0.97
C GLY A 68 12.35 16.98 -0.62
N TRP A 69 12.50 15.71 -0.21
CA TRP A 69 11.36 14.86 0.16
C TRP A 69 10.56 15.42 1.35
N GLU A 70 11.22 16.12 2.29
CA GLU A 70 10.53 16.77 3.41
C GLU A 70 9.55 17.84 2.89
N LYS A 71 9.98 18.68 1.94
CA LYS A 71 9.12 19.69 1.32
C LYS A 71 7.95 19.08 0.56
N GLU A 72 8.16 17.93 -0.09
CA GLU A 72 7.07 17.18 -0.73
C GLU A 72 6.04 16.73 0.31
N VAL A 73 6.48 16.20 1.47
CA VAL A 73 5.59 15.81 2.58
C VAL A 73 4.90 17.02 3.20
N GLU A 74 5.62 18.12 3.46
CA GLU A 74 5.03 19.38 3.96
C GLU A 74 3.91 19.89 3.07
N SER A 75 4.15 19.90 1.75
CA SER A 75 3.15 20.29 0.76
C SER A 75 1.91 19.40 0.81
N GLU A 76 2.10 18.09 0.97
CA GLU A 76 0.97 17.15 1.08
C GLU A 76 0.20 17.27 2.41
N ILE A 77 0.89 17.62 3.50
CA ILE A 77 0.27 17.90 4.80
C ILE A 77 -0.52 19.21 4.77
N ALA A 78 0.01 20.22 4.08
CA ALA A 78 -0.60 21.56 4.00
C ALA A 78 -1.84 21.63 3.07
N ARG A 79 -2.19 20.54 2.39
CA ARG A 79 -3.38 20.52 1.53
C ARG A 79 -4.64 20.78 2.35
N THR A 80 -5.45 21.74 1.90
CA THR A 80 -6.68 22.17 2.58
C THR A 80 -7.90 21.33 2.21
N ASP A 81 -7.83 20.56 1.13
CA ASP A 81 -8.90 19.68 0.62
C ASP A 81 -8.94 18.31 1.32
N TYR A 82 -7.91 17.99 2.11
CA TYR A 82 -7.81 16.74 2.86
C TYR A 82 -7.43 16.97 4.33
N THR A 83 -7.75 15.98 5.17
CA THR A 83 -7.20 15.89 6.53
C THR A 83 -6.01 14.92 6.53
N PRO A 84 -4.78 15.38 6.86
CA PRO A 84 -3.61 14.50 6.86
C PRO A 84 -3.62 13.56 8.07
N VAL A 85 -3.42 12.27 7.81
CA VAL A 85 -3.29 11.21 8.82
C VAL A 85 -2.18 10.26 8.44
N ILE A 86 -1.55 9.57 9.40
CA ILE A 86 -0.58 8.53 9.11
C ILE A 86 -1.16 7.15 9.47
N PHE A 87 -1.13 6.24 8.52
CA PHE A 87 -1.57 4.87 8.72
C PHE A 87 -0.46 4.04 9.35
N PHE A 88 -0.69 3.63 10.60
CA PHE A 88 0.23 2.73 11.31
C PHE A 88 -0.50 2.02 12.47
N PRO A 89 -0.35 0.69 12.61
CA PRO A 89 -1.16 -0.09 13.56
C PRO A 89 -0.71 -0.01 15.03
N THR A 90 0.25 0.87 15.39
CA THR A 90 0.73 0.97 16.76
C THR A 90 -0.12 1.96 17.57
N PRO A 91 -0.68 1.60 18.72
CA PRO A 91 -1.39 2.52 19.61
C PRO A 91 -0.53 3.73 20.03
N PRO A 92 -1.14 4.89 20.35
CA PRO A 92 -2.56 5.15 20.19
C PRO A 92 -2.93 5.38 18.72
N VAL A 93 -4.07 4.84 18.31
CA VAL A 93 -4.67 5.07 17.00
C VAL A 93 -6.01 5.79 17.14
N CYS A 94 -6.32 6.63 16.17
CA CYS A 94 -7.62 7.31 16.08
C CYS A 94 -8.50 6.58 15.08
N ASP A 95 -9.80 6.64 15.29
CA ASP A 95 -10.77 6.21 14.28
C ASP A 95 -10.78 7.20 13.11
N GLY A 96 -10.53 6.70 11.91
CA GLY A 96 -10.49 7.52 10.70
C GLY A 96 -11.85 8.10 10.33
N GLN A 97 -12.94 7.38 10.58
CA GLN A 97 -14.30 7.87 10.33
C GLN A 97 -14.64 9.05 11.25
N GLN A 98 -14.34 8.95 12.54
CA GLN A 98 -14.52 10.07 13.47
C GLN A 98 -13.72 11.32 13.08
N ILE A 99 -12.51 11.13 12.52
CA ILE A 99 -11.72 12.25 12.02
C ILE A 99 -12.43 12.93 10.84
N MET A 100 -12.96 12.15 9.89
CA MET A 100 -13.69 12.69 8.74
C MET A 100 -14.97 13.42 9.17
N GLU A 101 -15.75 12.85 10.07
CA GLU A 101 -16.95 13.49 10.62
C GLU A 101 -16.65 14.85 11.26
N LYS A 102 -15.57 14.93 12.04
CA LYS A 102 -15.15 16.19 12.71
C LYS A 102 -14.63 17.24 11.75
N THR A 103 -13.99 16.84 10.66
CA THR A 103 -13.32 17.78 9.74
C THR A 103 -14.15 18.09 8.51
N GLY A 104 -15.14 17.26 8.18
CA GLY A 104 -15.94 17.37 6.96
C GLY A 104 -15.13 17.12 5.68
N LYS A 105 -13.93 16.51 5.79
CA LYS A 105 -12.99 16.33 4.67
C LYS A 105 -12.55 14.88 4.53
N PRO A 106 -12.28 14.43 3.30
CA PRO A 106 -11.60 13.15 3.07
C PRO A 106 -10.18 13.18 3.64
N LEU A 107 -9.58 12.00 3.80
CA LEU A 107 -8.25 11.86 4.37
C LEU A 107 -7.16 11.91 3.29
N ASN A 108 -6.02 12.54 3.59
CA ASN A 108 -4.75 12.24 2.96
C ASN A 108 -3.99 11.26 3.86
N ILE A 109 -3.94 10.00 3.46
CA ILE A 109 -3.42 8.89 4.24
C ILE A 109 -1.95 8.68 3.88
N PHE A 110 -1.04 9.01 4.80
CA PHE A 110 0.38 8.74 4.65
C PHE A 110 0.66 7.28 4.99
N VAL A 111 1.13 6.51 4.03
CA VAL A 111 1.39 5.06 4.15
C VAL A 111 2.88 4.79 4.04
N LEU A 112 3.45 4.05 5.00
CA LEU A 112 4.88 3.72 5.03
C LEU A 112 5.16 2.43 4.25
N ASP A 113 5.53 2.55 2.97
CA ASP A 113 5.87 1.43 2.10
C ASP A 113 7.35 1.06 2.23
N THR A 114 7.69 0.38 3.32
CA THR A 114 9.04 -0.07 3.62
C THR A 114 9.03 -1.25 4.61
N ARG A 115 10.21 -1.78 4.94
CA ARG A 115 10.32 -2.80 5.99
C ARG A 115 9.91 -2.24 7.35
N TRP A 116 9.25 -3.04 8.18
CA TRP A 116 8.75 -2.65 9.51
C TRP A 116 9.78 -1.93 10.39
N LYS A 117 11.04 -2.39 10.38
CA LYS A 117 12.15 -1.70 11.10
C LYS A 117 12.32 -0.26 10.62
N ASN A 118 12.26 -0.03 9.32
CA ASN A 118 12.39 1.31 8.76
C ASN A 118 11.11 2.14 8.99
N ALA A 119 9.93 1.53 8.88
CA ALA A 119 8.66 2.20 9.13
C ALA A 119 8.62 2.79 10.54
N ARG A 120 8.98 2.00 11.57
CA ARG A 120 9.10 2.49 12.96
C ARG A 120 10.04 3.69 13.06
N ARG A 121 11.21 3.62 12.43
CA ARG A 121 12.18 4.73 12.44
C ARG A 121 11.64 5.98 11.71
N TRP A 122 10.88 5.79 10.63
CA TRP A 122 10.32 6.91 9.89
C TRP A 122 9.20 7.63 10.65
N LEU A 123 8.42 6.92 11.45
CA LEU A 123 7.40 7.53 12.34
C LEU A 123 7.99 8.57 13.30
N HIS A 124 9.25 8.41 13.71
CA HIS A 124 9.92 9.37 14.60
C HIS A 124 10.55 10.55 13.87
N LYS A 125 10.34 10.69 12.56
CA LYS A 125 10.78 11.89 11.86
C LYS A 125 9.88 13.08 12.25
N PRO A 126 10.48 14.26 12.57
CA PRO A 126 9.72 15.42 13.06
C PRO A 126 8.49 15.76 12.24
N ILE A 127 8.60 15.66 10.91
CA ILE A 127 7.52 15.98 9.98
C ILE A 127 6.34 15.00 10.04
N LEU A 128 6.54 13.77 10.51
CA LEU A 128 5.49 12.73 10.56
C LEU A 128 4.95 12.48 11.96
N MET A 129 5.74 12.80 13.01
CA MET A 129 5.42 12.45 14.39
C MET A 129 4.14 13.13 14.93
N ASN A 130 3.77 14.28 14.37
CA ASN A 130 2.60 15.05 14.79
C ASN A 130 1.32 14.69 14.04
N LEU A 131 1.41 13.80 13.01
CA LEU A 131 0.22 13.32 12.31
C LEU A 131 -0.60 12.39 13.21
N LYS A 132 -1.92 12.55 13.18
CA LYS A 132 -2.82 11.60 13.86
C LYS A 132 -2.63 10.22 13.24
N LYS A 133 -2.44 9.22 14.10
CA LYS A 133 -2.29 7.83 13.64
C LYS A 133 -3.67 7.20 13.48
N VAL A 134 -3.91 6.59 12.32
CA VAL A 134 -5.06 5.71 12.08
C VAL A 134 -4.57 4.28 11.93
N GLY A 135 -5.37 3.31 12.36
CA GLY A 135 -5.04 1.88 12.31
C GLY A 135 -6.23 1.06 11.83
N LEU A 136 -6.08 -0.25 11.83
CA LEU A 136 -7.15 -1.20 11.56
C LEU A 136 -7.75 -1.69 12.89
N GLU A 137 -9.06 -1.86 12.96
CA GLU A 137 -9.74 -2.47 14.12
C GLU A 137 -9.38 -3.95 14.23
N THR A 138 -9.35 -4.64 13.09
CA THR A 138 -9.02 -6.06 13.02
C THR A 138 -7.99 -6.31 11.93
N VAL A 139 -7.03 -7.21 12.23
CA VAL A 139 -5.97 -7.58 11.29
C VAL A 139 -6.11 -9.06 10.96
N PRO A 140 -6.62 -9.43 9.78
CA PRO A 140 -6.71 -10.82 9.36
C PRO A 140 -5.31 -11.39 9.04
N PRO A 141 -5.18 -12.72 8.94
CA PRO A 141 -3.95 -13.35 8.45
C PRO A 141 -3.53 -12.83 7.07
N SER A 142 -2.23 -12.67 6.87
CA SER A 142 -1.71 -12.17 5.59
C SER A 142 -1.79 -13.23 4.49
N GLU A 143 -2.37 -12.88 3.35
CA GLU A 143 -2.33 -13.68 2.12
C GLU A 143 -1.00 -13.54 1.35
N TYR A 144 -0.09 -12.67 1.84
CA TYR A 144 1.16 -12.35 1.16
C TYR A 144 2.34 -13.14 1.75
N TYR A 145 2.73 -14.22 1.08
CA TYR A 145 3.78 -15.14 1.52
C TYR A 145 5.14 -14.98 0.79
N LEU A 146 5.25 -14.02 -0.15
CA LEU A 146 6.46 -13.84 -0.94
C LEU A 146 7.65 -13.21 -0.19
N ARG A 147 7.40 -12.65 0.98
CA ARG A 147 8.41 -12.17 1.91
C ARG A 147 8.13 -12.75 3.30
N LYS A 148 9.19 -13.21 3.98
CA LYS A 148 9.07 -13.63 5.38
C LYS A 148 8.61 -12.42 6.20
N GLN A 149 7.46 -12.55 6.84
CA GLN A 149 6.91 -11.56 7.76
C GLN A 149 7.63 -11.66 9.10
N SER A 150 7.82 -10.52 9.79
CA SER A 150 8.47 -10.50 11.12
C SER A 150 7.54 -10.95 12.24
N ALA A 151 6.23 -11.00 12.00
CA ALA A 151 5.20 -11.55 12.89
C ALA A 151 3.99 -11.97 12.04
N GLU A 152 3.18 -12.91 12.55
CA GLU A 152 2.03 -13.50 11.84
C GLU A 152 0.97 -12.48 11.40
N ASN A 153 0.81 -11.40 12.18
CA ASN A 153 -0.20 -10.36 11.93
C ASN A 153 0.32 -9.16 11.12
N TYR A 154 1.48 -9.29 10.45
CA TYR A 154 2.00 -8.19 9.64
C TYR A 154 1.48 -8.28 8.20
N LEU A 155 0.64 -7.33 7.83
CA LEU A 155 0.15 -7.18 6.47
C LEU A 155 1.20 -6.54 5.56
N CYS A 156 1.15 -6.87 4.27
CA CYS A 156 1.87 -6.09 3.27
C CYS A 156 1.14 -4.77 2.99
N THR A 157 1.84 -3.80 2.40
CA THR A 157 1.29 -2.46 2.12
C THR A 157 -0.03 -2.52 1.35
N PHE A 158 -0.13 -3.42 0.37
CA PHE A 158 -1.37 -3.59 -0.42
C PHE A 158 -2.55 -3.99 0.46
N GLN A 159 -2.44 -5.10 1.20
CA GLN A 159 -3.52 -5.60 2.05
C GLN A 159 -3.89 -4.60 3.16
N ALA A 160 -2.89 -3.97 3.77
CA ALA A 160 -3.12 -2.99 4.81
C ALA A 160 -3.96 -1.80 4.31
N VAL A 161 -3.65 -1.27 3.12
CA VAL A 161 -4.39 -0.15 2.53
C VAL A 161 -5.78 -0.57 2.06
N THR A 162 -5.94 -1.72 1.42
CA THR A 162 -7.26 -2.18 0.97
C THR A 162 -8.21 -2.46 2.13
N LEU A 163 -7.71 -2.99 3.24
CA LEU A 163 -8.50 -3.17 4.47
C LEU A 163 -8.89 -1.81 5.08
N LEU A 164 -7.95 -0.88 5.17
CA LEU A 164 -8.26 0.46 5.66
C LEU A 164 -9.33 1.16 4.82
N MET A 165 -9.26 1.05 3.47
CA MET A 165 -10.28 1.61 2.59
C MET A 165 -11.67 1.01 2.85
N ALA A 166 -11.76 -0.28 3.15
CA ALA A 166 -13.01 -0.95 3.50
C ALA A 166 -13.53 -0.47 4.87
N GLU A 167 -12.68 -0.40 5.90
CA GLU A 167 -13.05 0.11 7.23
C GLU A 167 -13.49 1.58 7.20
N LEU A 168 -12.85 2.40 6.38
CA LEU A 168 -13.24 3.79 6.14
C LEU A 168 -14.53 3.93 5.31
N ARG A 169 -15.12 2.82 4.87
CA ARG A 169 -16.32 2.81 4.00
C ARG A 169 -16.15 3.72 2.78
N THR A 170 -14.95 3.70 2.19
CA THR A 170 -14.59 4.52 1.03
C THR A 170 -15.63 4.34 -0.08
N LYS A 171 -16.20 5.43 -0.56
CA LYS A 171 -17.30 5.41 -1.54
C LYS A 171 -16.96 4.59 -2.79
N GLY A 172 -17.81 3.61 -3.09
CA GLY A 172 -17.65 2.71 -4.25
C GLY A 172 -16.54 1.66 -4.11
N PHE A 173 -15.80 1.63 -3.00
CA PHE A 173 -14.70 0.68 -2.82
C PHE A 173 -15.18 -0.76 -2.72
N ASP A 174 -16.35 -1.02 -2.10
CA ASP A 174 -16.91 -2.37 -1.97
C ASP A 174 -17.07 -3.05 -3.34
N SER A 175 -17.57 -2.32 -4.32
CA SER A 175 -17.73 -2.83 -5.69
C SER A 175 -16.37 -3.09 -6.38
N ALA A 176 -15.36 -2.27 -6.12
CA ALA A 176 -14.03 -2.41 -6.70
C ALA A 176 -13.15 -3.43 -5.97
N SER A 177 -13.39 -3.64 -4.67
CA SER A 177 -12.53 -4.42 -3.78
C SER A 177 -12.37 -5.88 -4.23
N LEU A 178 -13.41 -6.49 -4.76
CA LEU A 178 -13.38 -7.88 -5.26
C LEU A 178 -12.37 -8.03 -6.39
N LEU A 179 -12.44 -7.15 -7.40
CA LEU A 179 -11.50 -7.16 -8.53
C LEU A 179 -10.08 -6.83 -8.08
N ILE A 180 -9.91 -5.82 -7.23
CA ILE A 180 -8.61 -5.39 -6.70
C ILE A 180 -7.94 -6.54 -5.94
N ASN A 181 -8.67 -7.23 -5.06
CA ASN A 181 -8.14 -8.36 -4.29
C ASN A 181 -7.88 -9.60 -5.17
N GLU A 182 -8.73 -9.88 -6.17
CA GLU A 182 -8.48 -10.94 -7.14
C GLU A 182 -7.17 -10.71 -7.90
N LYS A 183 -6.96 -9.51 -8.43
CA LYS A 183 -5.72 -9.14 -9.14
C LYS A 183 -4.49 -9.22 -8.24
N PHE A 184 -4.63 -8.87 -6.96
CA PHE A 184 -3.56 -9.06 -5.98
C PHE A 184 -3.19 -10.54 -5.81
N ARG A 185 -4.19 -11.43 -5.63
CA ARG A 185 -3.96 -12.87 -5.51
C ARG A 185 -3.31 -13.46 -6.78
N LEU A 186 -3.77 -13.04 -7.96
CA LEU A 186 -3.15 -13.42 -9.24
C LEU A 186 -1.71 -12.95 -9.34
N TRP A 187 -1.42 -11.71 -8.92
CA TRP A 187 -0.08 -11.17 -8.89
C TRP A 187 0.85 -11.98 -7.96
N VAL A 188 0.39 -12.29 -6.74
CA VAL A 188 1.14 -13.10 -5.77
C VAL A 188 1.44 -14.49 -6.34
N LYS A 189 0.44 -15.17 -6.91
CA LYS A 189 0.60 -16.50 -7.54
C LYS A 189 1.58 -16.48 -8.71
N SER A 190 1.43 -15.50 -9.61
CA SER A 190 2.31 -15.38 -10.78
C SER A 190 3.75 -15.09 -10.37
N LEU A 191 3.96 -14.21 -9.39
CA LEU A 191 5.31 -13.91 -8.91
C LEU A 191 5.94 -15.09 -8.16
N ALA A 192 5.16 -15.86 -7.38
CA ALA A 192 5.61 -17.11 -6.77
C ALA A 192 6.09 -18.11 -7.81
N ARG A 193 5.28 -18.35 -8.86
CA ARG A 193 5.64 -19.24 -9.98
C ARG A 193 6.92 -18.79 -10.68
N GLN A 194 7.07 -17.50 -10.97
CA GLN A 194 8.27 -16.93 -11.59
C GLN A 194 9.53 -17.10 -10.74
N ARG A 195 9.37 -17.24 -9.41
CA ARG A 195 10.47 -17.50 -8.46
C ARG A 195 10.72 -18.98 -8.20
N GLY A 196 9.95 -19.88 -8.82
CA GLY A 196 10.03 -21.32 -8.55
C GLY A 196 9.57 -21.72 -7.16
N LEU A 197 8.72 -20.89 -6.51
CA LEU A 197 8.13 -21.22 -5.22
C LEU A 197 6.91 -22.13 -5.44
N THR A 198 6.92 -23.31 -4.82
CA THR A 198 5.75 -24.21 -4.82
C THR A 198 4.67 -23.59 -3.93
N ILE A 199 3.50 -23.35 -4.51
CA ILE A 199 2.32 -22.90 -3.76
C ILE A 199 1.75 -24.15 -3.10
N THR A 200 2.12 -24.43 -1.84
CA THR A 200 1.40 -25.40 -1.04
C THR A 200 0.04 -24.79 -0.71
N THR A 201 -1.00 -25.24 -1.39
CA THR A 201 -2.38 -24.90 -1.05
C THR A 201 -2.68 -25.59 0.28
N THR A 202 -2.41 -24.94 1.41
CA THR A 202 -3.00 -25.34 2.67
C THR A 202 -4.50 -25.09 2.55
N ARG A 203 -5.24 -26.18 2.30
CA ARG A 203 -6.70 -26.20 2.48
C ARG A 203 -6.95 -25.98 3.98
N HIS A 204 -7.53 -24.86 4.36
CA HIS A 204 -8.24 -24.67 5.62
C HIS A 204 -9.72 -24.61 5.31
#